data_fee8d077be097d1f7b63b9370846ecef
#
_entry.id   fee8d077be097d1f7b63b9370846ecef
#
_cell.length_a   1.000
_cell.length_b   1.000
_cell.length_c   1.000
_cell.angle_alpha   90.00
_cell.angle_beta   90.00
_cell.angle_gamma   90.00
#
_symmetry.space_group_name_H-M   'P 1'
#
loop_
_entity.id
_entity.type
_entity.pdbx_description
1 polymer ?
#
loop_
_entity_poly.entity_id
_entity_poly.type
_entity_poly.pdbx_seq_one_letter_code
_entity_poly.pdbx_strand_id
1 'polypeptide(L)'
;MKKHFLLLIALIVTVTAFAQRDTIKLRDIQRNSRSIVTDRPPQAVYFMLGGSGPILSVQYDRRFSHRVNGFGFAGGVGFFGIEGVRIFSIPLSINYLIGHNTHFIELAAGTTFVTATSDLFSSTAETGSGFIHHINAGYRYQPSRGGFFFRGGFSPLFFQSEFGMSYYLGFGHNF
;
A
#
# COMPACT_ATOMS: atom_id res chain seq x y z
N MET A 1 2.77 -13.04 32.69
CA MET A 1 3.75 -12.44 31.74
C MET A 1 4.76 -13.45 31.19
N LYS A 2 5.43 -14.30 31.99
CA LYS A 2 6.43 -15.29 31.48
C LYS A 2 5.88 -16.33 30.48
N LYS A 3 4.62 -16.78 30.65
CA LYS A 3 4.00 -17.78 29.75
C LYS A 3 3.74 -17.26 28.33
N HIS A 4 3.34 -15.99 28.19
CA HIS A 4 3.10 -15.39 26.87
C HIS A 4 4.41 -15.08 26.13
N PHE A 5 5.49 -14.78 26.87
CA PHE A 5 6.81 -14.57 26.29
C PHE A 5 7.40 -15.87 25.71
N LEU A 6 7.23 -17.01 26.42
CA LEU A 6 7.62 -18.32 25.92
C LEU A 6 6.84 -18.76 24.68
N LEU A 7 5.53 -18.46 24.62
CA LEU A 7 4.69 -18.72 23.45
C LEU A 7 5.14 -17.90 22.22
N LEU A 8 5.52 -16.64 22.44
CA LEU A 8 6.03 -15.78 21.37
C LEU A 8 7.36 -16.30 20.82
N ILE A 9 8.28 -16.74 21.69
CA ILE A 9 9.55 -17.34 21.26
C ILE A 9 9.32 -18.65 20.50
N ALA A 10 8.41 -19.51 20.96
CA ALA A 10 8.07 -20.75 20.27
C ALA A 10 7.46 -20.47 18.88
N LEU A 11 6.64 -19.45 18.75
CA LEU A 11 6.07 -19.04 17.47
C LEU A 11 7.14 -18.53 16.49
N ILE A 12 8.09 -17.73 16.97
CA ILE A 12 9.22 -17.23 16.15
C ILE A 12 10.12 -18.38 15.69
N VAL A 13 10.41 -19.34 16.55
CA VAL A 13 11.25 -20.50 16.22
C VAL A 13 10.55 -21.41 15.18
N THR A 14 9.23 -21.60 15.29
CA THR A 14 8.48 -22.39 14.30
C THR A 14 8.44 -21.69 12.94
N VAL A 15 8.26 -20.38 12.88
CA VAL A 15 8.28 -19.61 11.63
C VAL A 15 9.65 -19.69 10.95
N THR A 16 10.74 -19.61 11.70
CA THR A 16 12.11 -19.74 11.14
C THR A 16 12.41 -21.16 10.65
N ALA A 17 11.89 -22.20 11.30
CA ALA A 17 12.09 -23.58 10.87
C ALA A 17 11.33 -23.90 9.56
N PHE A 18 10.15 -23.32 9.35
CA PHE A 18 9.43 -23.42 8.07
C PHE A 18 10.11 -22.63 6.95
N ALA A 19 10.69 -21.46 7.25
CA ALA A 19 11.40 -20.63 6.27
C ALA A 19 12.66 -21.31 5.71
N GLN A 20 13.32 -22.18 6.49
CA GLN A 20 14.54 -22.87 6.03
C GLN A 20 14.27 -24.03 5.05
N ARG A 21 13.09 -24.62 5.06
CA ARG A 21 12.76 -25.75 4.15
C ARG A 21 12.52 -25.33 2.70
N ASP A 22 12.15 -24.08 2.47
CA ASP A 22 11.79 -23.57 1.13
C ASP A 22 12.86 -22.70 0.47
N THR A 23 14.02 -22.48 1.10
CA THR A 23 15.10 -21.62 0.54
C THR A 23 15.67 -22.18 -0.79
N ILE A 24 15.60 -23.48 -1.02
CA ILE A 24 16.07 -24.10 -2.26
C ILE A 24 15.08 -23.79 -3.41
N LYS A 25 13.77 -23.89 -3.15
CA LYS A 25 12.72 -23.56 -4.15
C LYS A 25 12.66 -22.05 -4.45
N LEU A 26 12.89 -21.21 -3.47
CA LEU A 26 12.93 -19.75 -3.67
C LEU A 26 14.10 -19.32 -4.56
N ARG A 27 15.27 -19.97 -4.48
CA ARG A 27 16.39 -19.72 -5.38
C ARG A 27 16.09 -20.10 -6.83
N ASP A 28 15.38 -21.19 -7.06
CA ASP A 28 14.99 -21.61 -8.41
C ASP A 28 13.87 -20.75 -8.99
N ILE A 29 12.95 -20.28 -8.15
CA ILE A 29 11.92 -19.29 -8.52
C ILE A 29 12.57 -17.95 -8.88
N GLN A 30 13.56 -17.48 -8.12
CA GLN A 30 14.31 -16.27 -8.43
C GLN A 30 15.14 -16.40 -9.71
N ARG A 31 15.66 -17.58 -10.02
CA ARG A 31 16.46 -17.83 -11.24
C ARG A 31 15.60 -17.87 -12.50
N ASN A 32 14.35 -18.31 -12.40
CA ASN A 32 13.38 -18.34 -13.50
C ASN A 32 12.57 -17.05 -13.64
N SER A 33 12.61 -16.17 -12.66
CA SER A 33 11.99 -14.85 -12.72
C SER A 33 12.85 -13.89 -13.53
N ARG A 34 12.85 -14.05 -14.84
CA ARG A 34 13.28 -12.97 -15.74
C ARG A 34 12.30 -11.81 -15.54
N SER A 35 12.64 -10.90 -14.63
CA SER A 35 11.91 -9.65 -14.51
C SER A 35 11.94 -8.99 -15.89
N ILE A 36 10.77 -8.73 -16.44
CA ILE A 36 10.65 -8.03 -17.71
C ILE A 36 11.23 -6.64 -17.50
N VAL A 37 12.30 -6.34 -18.24
CA VAL A 37 12.91 -5.02 -18.30
C VAL A 37 12.13 -4.22 -19.33
N THR A 38 11.64 -3.07 -18.95
CA THR A 38 10.90 -2.14 -19.79
C THR A 38 11.84 -1.02 -20.27
N ASP A 39 11.53 -0.37 -21.38
CA ASP A 39 12.33 0.74 -21.92
C ASP A 39 12.33 1.96 -21.00
N ARG A 40 11.28 2.10 -20.19
CA ARG A 40 11.11 3.17 -19.19
C ARG A 40 10.69 2.56 -17.84
N PRO A 41 11.04 3.21 -16.71
CA PRO A 41 10.50 2.79 -15.42
C PRO A 41 8.97 2.74 -15.47
N PRO A 42 8.35 1.60 -15.16
CA PRO A 42 6.89 1.44 -15.17
C PRO A 42 6.19 2.45 -14.27
N GLN A 43 5.10 2.99 -14.77
CA GLN A 43 4.30 4.02 -14.11
C GLN A 43 2.83 3.62 -14.15
N ALA A 44 2.06 4.10 -13.19
CA ALA A 44 0.62 3.89 -13.16
C ALA A 44 -0.10 5.12 -12.59
N VAL A 45 -1.28 5.41 -13.11
CA VAL A 45 -2.26 6.33 -12.50
C VAL A 45 -3.50 5.53 -12.18
N TYR A 46 -4.01 5.66 -10.97
CA TYR A 46 -5.14 4.88 -10.50
C TYR A 46 -6.00 5.61 -9.48
N PHE A 47 -7.26 5.26 -9.46
CA PHE A 47 -8.18 5.56 -8.38
C PHE A 47 -8.01 4.54 -7.28
N MET A 48 -8.07 4.96 -6.04
CA MET A 48 -8.02 4.09 -4.87
C MET A 48 -9.17 4.40 -3.93
N LEU A 49 -9.85 3.35 -3.51
CA LEU A 49 -10.89 3.35 -2.50
C LEU A 49 -10.32 2.78 -1.20
N GLY A 50 -10.43 3.52 -0.11
CA GLY A 50 -9.92 3.10 1.20
C GLY A 50 -8.39 3.10 1.31
N GLY A 51 -7.86 2.33 2.27
CA GLY A 51 -6.43 2.19 2.51
C GLY A 51 -5.77 3.45 3.04
N SER A 52 -4.73 3.91 2.36
CA SER A 52 -3.95 5.09 2.74
C SER A 52 -4.68 6.43 2.56
N GLY A 53 -5.76 6.47 1.79
CA GLY A 53 -6.62 7.66 1.66
C GLY A 53 -7.89 7.52 2.51
N PRO A 54 -8.57 8.62 2.88
CA PRO A 54 -9.74 8.53 3.75
C PRO A 54 -10.89 7.75 3.11
N ILE A 55 -11.20 7.93 1.84
CA ILE A 55 -12.20 7.14 1.12
C ILE A 55 -11.83 7.00 -0.35
N LEU A 56 -11.62 8.11 -1.06
CA LEU A 56 -11.31 8.12 -2.49
C LEU A 56 -10.05 8.96 -2.73
N SER A 57 -9.12 8.42 -3.50
CA SER A 57 -7.93 9.16 -3.94
C SER A 57 -7.55 8.82 -5.37
N VAL A 58 -6.88 9.77 -6.04
CA VAL A 58 -6.16 9.54 -7.29
C VAL A 58 -4.68 9.50 -6.97
N GLN A 59 -4.01 8.46 -7.40
CA GLN A 59 -2.60 8.25 -7.10
C GLN A 59 -1.79 7.97 -8.35
N TYR A 60 -0.54 8.39 -8.32
CA TYR A 60 0.50 8.08 -9.28
C TYR A 60 1.54 7.19 -8.61
N ASP A 61 1.93 6.13 -9.29
CA ASP A 61 2.96 5.18 -8.87
C ASP A 61 4.07 5.10 -9.92
N ARG A 62 5.32 5.03 -9.48
CA ARG A 62 6.47 4.86 -10.36
C ARG A 62 7.49 3.92 -9.75
N ARG A 63 8.02 3.02 -10.56
CA ARG A 63 9.16 2.17 -10.18
C ARG A 63 10.46 2.96 -10.20
N PHE A 64 11.42 2.63 -9.31
CA PHE A 64 12.75 3.22 -9.33
C PHE A 64 13.65 2.62 -10.43
N SER A 65 13.32 1.45 -10.90
CA SER A 65 14.08 0.75 -11.93
C SER A 65 13.22 0.45 -13.16
N HIS A 66 13.87 0.05 -14.25
CA HIS A 66 13.21 -0.42 -15.48
C HIS A 66 12.53 -1.79 -15.33
N ARG A 67 12.37 -2.29 -14.10
CA ARG A 67 11.70 -3.54 -13.80
C ARG A 67 10.38 -3.26 -13.13
N VAL A 68 9.36 -4.06 -13.43
CA VAL A 68 8.05 -3.95 -12.79
C VAL A 68 8.13 -4.31 -11.31
N ASN A 69 8.92 -5.35 -10.95
CA ASN A 69 9.18 -5.74 -9.57
C ASN A 69 10.23 -4.82 -8.90
N GLY A 70 10.30 -4.88 -7.56
CA GLY A 70 11.23 -4.09 -6.77
C GLY A 70 10.61 -2.83 -6.17
N PHE A 71 11.46 -1.88 -5.85
CA PHE A 71 11.04 -0.64 -5.19
C PHE A 71 10.41 0.37 -6.14
N GLY A 72 9.45 1.13 -5.60
CA GLY A 72 8.83 2.26 -6.22
C GLY A 72 8.25 3.21 -5.18
N PHE A 73 7.69 4.30 -5.66
CA PHE A 73 6.96 5.23 -4.81
C PHE A 73 5.56 5.48 -5.38
N ALA A 74 4.63 5.80 -4.51
CA ALA A 74 3.30 6.28 -4.88
C ALA A 74 2.97 7.55 -4.11
N GLY A 75 2.26 8.44 -4.77
CA GLY A 75 1.75 9.66 -4.16
C GLY A 75 0.51 10.14 -4.88
N GLY A 76 -0.33 10.91 -4.20
CA GLY A 76 -1.58 11.34 -4.78
C GLY A 76 -2.34 12.36 -3.97
N VAL A 77 -3.59 12.55 -4.34
CA VAL A 77 -4.53 13.42 -3.64
C VAL A 77 -5.85 12.68 -3.46
N GLY A 78 -6.45 12.87 -2.30
CA GLY A 78 -7.76 12.34 -1.96
C GLY A 78 -8.70 13.44 -1.52
N PHE A 79 -9.96 13.25 -1.83
CA PHE A 79 -11.04 14.12 -1.41
C PHE A 79 -12.26 13.30 -1.05
N PHE A 80 -12.90 13.69 0.04
CA PHE A 80 -14.20 13.16 0.43
C PHE A 80 -15.04 14.27 1.04
N GLY A 81 -16.30 14.37 0.63
CA GLY A 81 -17.25 15.33 1.17
C GLY A 81 -18.62 14.70 1.32
N ILE A 82 -19.22 14.88 2.50
CA ILE A 82 -20.60 14.55 2.82
C ILE A 82 -21.12 15.59 3.78
N GLU A 83 -22.40 15.91 3.72
CA GLU A 83 -23.11 16.90 4.52
C GLU A 83 -22.32 17.48 5.72
N GLY A 84 -21.74 18.69 5.55
CA GLY A 84 -21.01 19.38 6.61
C GLY A 84 -19.62 18.81 6.97
N VAL A 85 -19.13 17.78 6.28
CA VAL A 85 -17.77 17.24 6.48
C VAL A 85 -17.02 17.22 5.16
N ARG A 86 -15.83 17.78 5.13
CA ARG A 86 -14.91 17.76 3.99
C ARG A 86 -13.56 17.27 4.44
N ILE A 87 -13.03 16.29 3.74
CA ILE A 87 -11.72 15.70 4.03
C ILE A 87 -10.87 15.80 2.76
N PHE A 88 -9.70 16.40 2.91
CA PHE A 88 -8.64 16.42 1.90
C PHE A 88 -7.44 15.62 2.40
N SER A 89 -6.77 14.90 1.51
CA SER A 89 -5.61 14.09 1.90
C SER A 89 -4.54 14.06 0.82
N ILE A 90 -3.28 13.89 1.26
CA ILE A 90 -2.11 13.69 0.42
C ILE A 90 -1.39 12.43 0.89
N PRO A 91 -1.71 11.25 0.32
CA PRO A 91 -1.01 10.01 0.60
C PRO A 91 0.35 9.98 -0.10
N LEU A 92 1.38 9.52 0.62
CA LEU A 92 2.72 9.25 0.11
C LEU A 92 3.20 7.91 0.65
N SER A 93 3.77 7.07 -0.21
CA SER A 93 4.29 5.76 0.20
C SER A 93 5.46 5.29 -0.66
N ILE A 94 6.31 4.47 -0.06
CA ILE A 94 7.29 3.64 -0.75
C ILE A 94 6.71 2.23 -0.79
N ASN A 95 6.82 1.57 -1.93
CA ASN A 95 6.29 0.23 -2.12
C ASN A 95 7.33 -0.71 -2.73
N TYR A 96 7.16 -2.00 -2.45
CA TYR A 96 7.98 -3.07 -2.98
C TYR A 96 7.08 -4.15 -3.59
N LEU A 97 7.37 -4.53 -4.84
CA LEU A 97 6.64 -5.56 -5.56
C LEU A 97 7.47 -6.84 -5.65
N ILE A 98 6.84 -7.94 -5.23
CA ILE A 98 7.38 -9.29 -5.29
C ILE A 98 6.52 -10.08 -6.26
N GLY A 99 7.11 -10.59 -7.33
CA GLY A 99 6.37 -11.37 -8.32
C GLY A 99 6.99 -11.32 -9.70
N HIS A 100 6.27 -11.84 -10.68
CA HIS A 100 6.72 -11.90 -12.07
C HIS A 100 5.53 -11.79 -13.03
N ASN A 101 5.83 -11.48 -14.29
CA ASN A 101 4.86 -11.24 -15.35
C ASN A 101 3.94 -10.05 -15.04
N THR A 102 2.70 -10.32 -14.62
CA THR A 102 1.66 -9.32 -14.41
C THR A 102 1.09 -9.37 -12.99
N HIS A 103 1.51 -10.34 -12.17
CA HIS A 103 0.97 -10.63 -10.86
C HIS A 103 2.01 -10.38 -9.78
N PHE A 104 1.70 -9.54 -8.82
CA PHE A 104 2.63 -9.15 -7.76
C PHE A 104 1.95 -9.17 -6.40
N ILE A 105 2.71 -9.55 -5.38
CA ILE A 105 2.44 -9.21 -3.99
C ILE A 105 3.03 -7.82 -3.78
N GLU A 106 2.26 -6.94 -3.19
CA GLU A 106 2.66 -5.58 -2.87
C GLU A 106 2.79 -5.41 -1.36
N LEU A 107 3.91 -4.84 -0.94
CA LEU A 107 4.12 -4.32 0.40
C LEU A 107 4.45 -2.83 0.26
N ALA A 108 3.79 -1.98 1.05
CA ALA A 108 4.09 -0.56 1.06
C ALA A 108 4.03 -0.01 2.48
N ALA A 109 4.78 1.04 2.72
CA ALA A 109 4.73 1.82 3.94
C ALA A 109 4.72 3.31 3.59
N GLY A 110 3.95 4.09 4.34
CA GLY A 110 3.82 5.50 4.02
C GLY A 110 3.10 6.31 5.08
N THR A 111 2.84 7.55 4.70
CA THR A 111 2.10 8.50 5.52
C THR A 111 1.12 9.28 4.65
N THR A 112 0.00 9.64 5.22
CA THR A 112 -1.01 10.48 4.59
C THR A 112 -1.21 11.71 5.44
N PHE A 113 -0.97 12.88 4.87
CA PHE A 113 -1.44 14.13 5.46
C PHE A 113 -2.93 14.25 5.22
N VAL A 114 -3.69 14.54 6.27
CA VAL A 114 -5.15 14.66 6.23
C VAL A 114 -5.56 16.00 6.85
N THR A 115 -6.45 16.69 6.17
CA THR A 115 -7.16 17.86 6.71
C THR A 115 -8.65 17.59 6.65
N ALA A 116 -9.33 17.70 7.78
CA ALA A 116 -10.77 17.55 7.90
C ALA A 116 -11.38 18.88 8.38
N THR A 117 -12.44 19.31 7.72
CA THR A 117 -13.24 20.47 8.08
C THR A 117 -14.66 20.01 8.35
N SER A 118 -15.22 20.40 9.50
CA SER A 118 -16.60 20.08 9.88
C SER A 118 -17.34 21.34 10.32
N ASP A 119 -18.56 21.51 9.82
CA ASP A 119 -19.51 22.57 10.18
C ASP A 119 -20.83 22.02 10.75
N LEU A 120 -20.84 20.73 11.17
CA LEU A 120 -22.03 20.02 11.63
C LEU A 120 -22.57 20.51 12.99
N PHE A 121 -21.69 21.03 13.87
CA PHE A 121 -22.06 21.35 15.26
C PHE A 121 -21.82 22.80 15.65
N SER A 122 -21.33 23.63 14.73
CA SER A 122 -20.99 25.03 14.97
C SER A 122 -21.31 25.90 13.79
N SER A 123 -21.72 27.15 14.02
CA SER A 123 -21.83 28.17 12.97
C SER A 123 -20.46 28.57 12.38
N THR A 124 -19.38 28.11 12.98
CA THR A 124 -18.00 28.32 12.53
C THR A 124 -17.38 26.95 12.19
N ALA A 125 -16.89 26.80 10.97
CA ALA A 125 -16.24 25.57 10.53
C ALA A 125 -14.98 25.28 11.35
N GLU A 126 -14.92 24.12 11.97
CA GLU A 126 -13.74 23.66 12.68
C GLU A 126 -12.86 22.84 11.72
N THR A 127 -11.57 23.16 11.67
CA THR A 127 -10.61 22.46 10.81
C THR A 127 -9.51 21.83 11.67
N GLY A 128 -9.33 20.52 11.48
CA GLY A 128 -8.23 19.75 12.07
C GLY A 128 -7.34 19.15 10.98
N SER A 129 -6.06 19.00 11.28
CA SER A 129 -5.11 18.34 10.39
C SER A 129 -4.20 17.41 11.16
N GLY A 130 -3.71 16.35 10.47
CA GLY A 130 -2.83 15.37 11.10
C GLY A 130 -2.19 14.45 10.06
N PHE A 131 -1.38 13.53 10.58
CA PHE A 131 -0.74 12.49 9.79
C PHE A 131 -1.28 11.11 10.18
N ILE A 132 -1.57 10.28 9.19
CA ILE A 132 -1.93 8.87 9.35
C ILE A 132 -0.80 8.06 8.71
N HIS A 133 -0.09 7.27 9.51
CA HIS A 133 0.89 6.33 8.98
C HIS A 133 0.19 5.04 8.58
N HIS A 134 0.64 4.41 7.51
CA HIS A 134 0.01 3.20 7.01
C HIS A 134 1.03 2.20 6.48
N ILE A 135 0.66 0.93 6.56
CA ILE A 135 1.33 -0.17 5.89
C ILE A 135 0.29 -0.80 4.98
N ASN A 136 0.62 -1.04 3.71
CA ASN A 136 -0.26 -1.74 2.78
C ASN A 136 0.33 -3.10 2.47
N ALA A 137 -0.50 -4.14 2.50
CA ALA A 137 -0.14 -5.46 2.04
C ALA A 137 -1.28 -6.01 1.18
N GLY A 138 -0.95 -6.50 -0.02
CA GLY A 138 -1.97 -6.97 -0.93
C GLY A 138 -1.46 -7.51 -2.25
N TYR A 139 -2.38 -7.63 -3.16
CA TYR A 139 -2.17 -8.09 -4.51
C TYR A 139 -2.20 -6.92 -5.50
N ARG A 140 -1.32 -6.97 -6.51
CA ARG A 140 -1.28 -6.02 -7.63
C ARG A 140 -1.23 -6.76 -8.96
N TYR A 141 -2.09 -6.36 -9.89
CA TYR A 141 -2.05 -6.72 -11.30
C TYR A 141 -1.50 -5.54 -12.10
N GLN A 142 -0.34 -5.72 -12.73
CA GLN A 142 0.34 -4.68 -13.51
C GLN A 142 1.04 -5.29 -14.72
N PRO A 143 0.43 -5.27 -15.92
CA PRO A 143 1.05 -5.73 -17.15
C PRO A 143 2.27 -4.86 -17.51
N SER A 144 3.36 -5.48 -17.98
CA SER A 144 4.59 -4.77 -18.34
C SER A 144 4.49 -3.93 -19.62
N ARG A 145 3.49 -4.22 -20.47
CA ARG A 145 3.26 -3.51 -21.74
C ARG A 145 2.23 -2.39 -21.63
N GLY A 146 1.89 -2.00 -20.42
CA GLY A 146 0.81 -1.03 -20.17
C GLY A 146 -0.58 -1.68 -20.18
N GLY A 147 -1.59 -0.89 -19.83
CA GLY A 147 -2.97 -1.30 -19.84
C GLY A 147 -3.62 -1.27 -18.46
N PHE A 148 -4.62 -2.12 -18.26
CA PHE A 148 -5.39 -2.15 -17.03
C PHE A 148 -4.51 -2.45 -15.82
N PHE A 149 -4.68 -1.66 -14.78
CA PHE A 149 -4.02 -1.77 -13.49
C PHE A 149 -5.05 -2.05 -12.41
N PHE A 150 -4.73 -2.99 -11.54
CA PHE A 150 -5.55 -3.32 -10.38
C PHE A 150 -4.67 -3.59 -9.16
N ARG A 151 -5.12 -3.17 -7.99
CA ARG A 151 -4.54 -3.52 -6.69
C ARG A 151 -5.62 -3.65 -5.63
N GLY A 152 -5.38 -4.50 -4.64
CA GLY A 152 -6.29 -4.67 -3.51
C GLY A 152 -5.62 -5.39 -2.37
N GLY A 153 -6.04 -5.08 -1.17
CA GLY A 153 -5.46 -5.64 0.04
C GLY A 153 -5.97 -4.99 1.31
N PHE A 154 -5.15 -5.06 2.34
CA PHE A 154 -5.43 -4.49 3.66
C PHE A 154 -4.35 -3.48 4.05
N SER A 155 -4.76 -2.54 4.88
CA SER A 155 -3.97 -1.39 5.30
C SER A 155 -4.13 -1.16 6.80
N PRO A 156 -3.24 -1.67 7.64
CA PRO A 156 -3.07 -1.17 9.00
C PRO A 156 -2.78 0.32 9.01
N LEU A 157 -3.55 1.06 9.79
CA LEU A 157 -3.46 2.51 9.96
C LEU A 157 -3.04 2.83 11.39
N PHE A 158 -2.14 3.77 11.53
CA PHE A 158 -1.63 4.24 12.81
C PHE A 158 -1.83 5.76 12.89
N PHE A 159 -2.65 6.19 13.79
CA PHE A 159 -2.96 7.60 14.03
C PHE A 159 -2.77 7.93 15.50
N GLN A 160 -1.81 8.79 15.83
CA GLN A 160 -1.42 9.11 17.20
C GLN A 160 -1.14 7.84 18.03
N SER A 161 -2.03 7.49 18.95
CA SER A 161 -1.91 6.26 19.77
C SER A 161 -2.94 5.19 19.39
N GLU A 162 -3.69 5.39 18.30
CA GLU A 162 -4.75 4.50 17.86
C GLU A 162 -4.31 3.65 16.68
N PHE A 163 -4.85 2.44 16.63
CA PHE A 163 -4.66 1.47 15.55
C PHE A 163 -5.99 1.21 14.87
N GLY A 164 -6.00 1.28 13.54
CA GLY A 164 -7.15 0.91 12.72
C GLY A 164 -6.77 -0.07 11.62
N MET A 165 -7.74 -0.85 11.16
CA MET A 165 -7.60 -1.72 10.01
C MET A 165 -8.50 -1.22 8.89
N SER A 166 -7.92 -0.99 7.72
CA SER A 166 -8.65 -0.61 6.50
C SER A 166 -8.38 -1.61 5.39
N TYR A 167 -9.28 -1.68 4.44
CA TYR A 167 -9.11 -2.42 3.18
C TYR A 167 -9.02 -1.42 2.04
N TYR A 168 -8.37 -1.82 0.95
CA TYR A 168 -8.28 -0.97 -0.23
C TYR A 168 -8.50 -1.74 -1.52
N LEU A 169 -9.07 -1.02 -2.48
CA LEU A 169 -9.16 -1.43 -3.88
C LEU A 169 -8.71 -0.27 -4.75
N GLY A 170 -7.87 -0.56 -5.74
CA GLY A 170 -7.41 0.45 -6.68
C GLY A 170 -7.45 -0.09 -8.11
N PHE A 171 -7.84 0.76 -9.05
CA PHE A 171 -7.90 0.44 -10.47
C PHE A 171 -7.55 1.66 -11.31
N GLY A 172 -6.91 1.42 -12.44
CA GLY A 172 -6.43 2.48 -13.31
C GLY A 172 -5.70 1.96 -14.53
N HIS A 173 -4.69 2.71 -14.94
CA HIS A 173 -3.89 2.43 -16.13
C HIS A 173 -2.39 2.52 -15.81
N ASN A 174 -1.62 1.55 -16.30
CA ASN A 174 -0.16 1.61 -16.28
C ASN A 174 0.42 1.81 -17.70
N PHE A 175 1.55 2.48 -17.80
CA PHE A 175 2.23 2.89 -19.03
C PHE A 175 3.74 2.94 -18.88
#